data_64c7b498fc5e5905f2157237221152a8
#
_entry.id   64c7b498fc5e5905f2157237221152a8
#
_cell.length_a   1.000
_cell.length_b   1.000
_cell.length_c   1.000
_cell.angle_alpha   90.00
_cell.angle_beta   90.00
_cell.angle_gamma   90.00
#
_symmetry.space_group_name_H-M   'P 1'
#
loop_
_entity.id
_entity.type
_entity.pdbx_description
1 polymer ?
#
loop_
_entity_poly.entity_id
_entity_poly.type
_entity_poly.pdbx_seq_one_letter_code
_entity_poly.pdbx_strand_id
1 'polypeptide(L)'
;MKKYLSYIVAFTIILIGLSSCHTSAPRLDYKALAQASVRLGVDIELQDNHKLYIHASEWIGTPYRAGGDSKRGTDCSGLVSQLYKKVYHTRLSRSTDGQLKESSKISRRNLREGDCLLYTSDAADD
;
A
#
# COMPACT_ATOMS: atom_id res chain seq x y z
N MET A 1 35.83 -49.27 -2.54
CA MET A 1 35.16 -48.39 -3.49
C MET A 1 33.73 -48.01 -3.07
N LYS A 2 32.87 -48.93 -2.63
CA LYS A 2 31.47 -48.59 -2.20
C LYS A 2 31.34 -47.62 -1.03
N LYS A 3 32.27 -47.72 -0.05
CA LYS A 3 32.23 -46.83 1.14
C LYS A 3 32.54 -45.34 0.78
N TYR A 4 33.48 -45.10 -0.12
CA TYR A 4 33.82 -43.72 -0.54
C TYR A 4 32.72 -43.07 -1.38
N LEU A 5 32.00 -43.87 -2.21
CA LEU A 5 30.87 -43.38 -2.96
C LEU A 5 29.75 -42.88 -2.07
N SER A 6 29.48 -43.58 -0.95
CA SER A 6 28.47 -43.14 0.04
C SER A 6 28.85 -41.84 0.71
N TYR A 7 30.11 -41.57 1.05
CA TYR A 7 30.57 -40.32 1.61
C TYR A 7 30.50 -39.16 0.58
N ILE A 8 30.81 -39.41 -0.66
CA ILE A 8 30.70 -38.39 -1.76
C ILE A 8 29.24 -38.00 -1.96
N VAL A 9 28.32 -38.97 -1.98
CA VAL A 9 26.88 -38.67 -2.09
C VAL A 9 26.34 -37.91 -0.90
N ALA A 10 26.74 -38.27 0.33
CA ALA A 10 26.34 -37.54 1.54
C ALA A 10 26.87 -36.09 1.53
N PHE A 11 28.12 -35.90 1.11
CA PHE A 11 28.74 -34.59 1.04
C PHE A 11 28.09 -33.66 -0.03
N THR A 12 27.71 -34.23 -1.19
CA THR A 12 27.00 -33.49 -2.23
C THR A 12 25.59 -33.08 -1.79
N ILE A 13 24.87 -33.90 -1.03
CA ILE A 13 23.54 -33.57 -0.48
C ILE A 13 23.65 -32.44 0.52
N ILE A 14 24.70 -32.42 1.37
CA ILE A 14 24.94 -31.33 2.34
C ILE A 14 25.24 -30.01 1.62
N LEU A 15 26.00 -30.04 0.51
CA LEU A 15 26.32 -28.84 -0.27
C LEU A 15 25.10 -28.23 -0.97
N ILE A 16 24.14 -29.04 -1.41
CA ILE A 16 22.91 -28.58 -2.06
C ILE A 16 21.95 -27.96 -1.03
N GLY A 17 21.98 -28.41 0.22
CA GLY A 17 21.13 -27.90 1.31
C GLY A 17 21.47 -26.47 1.77
N LEU A 18 22.62 -25.92 1.37
CA LEU A 18 23.06 -24.57 1.73
C LEU A 18 22.65 -23.50 0.71
N SER A 19 21.80 -23.83 -0.27
CA SER A 19 21.18 -22.83 -1.15
C SER A 19 20.18 -22.00 -0.31
N SER A 20 20.71 -21.09 0.51
CA SER A 20 19.95 -20.11 1.27
C SER A 20 19.10 -19.29 0.28
N CYS A 21 17.79 -19.41 0.37
CA CYS A 21 16.87 -18.49 -0.27
C CYS A 21 17.22 -17.08 0.21
N HIS A 22 17.87 -16.31 -0.65
CA HIS A 22 18.12 -14.91 -0.42
C HIS A 22 16.79 -14.17 -0.61
N THR A 23 15.98 -14.13 0.43
CA THR A 23 14.80 -13.26 0.49
C THR A 23 15.33 -11.84 0.58
N SER A 24 15.39 -11.16 -0.56
CA SER A 24 15.69 -9.74 -0.60
C SER A 24 14.59 -9.02 0.19
N ALA A 25 14.87 -8.56 1.39
CA ALA A 25 13.99 -7.66 2.12
C ALA A 25 13.63 -6.48 1.20
N PRO A 26 12.38 -6.05 1.16
CA PRO A 26 11.99 -4.91 0.33
C PRO A 26 12.85 -3.71 0.72
N ARG A 27 13.66 -3.25 -0.22
CA ARG A 27 14.58 -2.13 0.00
C ARG A 27 13.73 -0.89 0.18
N LEU A 28 13.79 -0.30 1.39
CA LEU A 28 13.09 0.94 1.69
C LEU A 28 13.67 2.06 0.82
N ASP A 29 12.83 2.69 0.02
CA ASP A 29 13.22 3.84 -0.80
C ASP A 29 13.14 5.12 0.04
N TYR A 30 14.19 5.39 0.80
CA TYR A 30 14.29 6.58 1.66
C TYR A 30 14.13 7.89 0.89
N LYS A 31 14.55 7.93 -0.38
CA LYS A 31 14.41 9.13 -1.21
C LYS A 31 12.94 9.39 -1.54
N ALA A 32 12.22 8.38 -2.00
CA ALA A 32 10.79 8.50 -2.28
C ALA A 32 10.02 8.88 -1.00
N LEU A 33 10.40 8.31 0.13
CA LEU A 33 9.77 8.57 1.42
C LEU A 33 9.98 10.02 1.88
N ALA A 34 11.21 10.53 1.80
CA ALA A 34 11.52 11.92 2.12
C ALA A 34 10.77 12.90 1.19
N GLN A 35 10.66 12.59 -0.09
CA GLN A 35 9.88 13.39 -1.03
C GLN A 35 8.38 13.35 -0.70
N ALA A 36 7.84 12.21 -0.30
CA ALA A 36 6.45 12.08 0.10
C ALA A 36 6.16 12.90 1.37
N SER A 37 7.02 12.82 2.39
CA SER A 37 6.94 13.62 3.61
C SER A 37 6.87 15.11 3.31
N VAL A 38 7.80 15.61 2.50
CA VAL A 38 7.83 17.03 2.10
C VAL A 38 6.58 17.45 1.32
N ARG A 39 6.11 16.62 0.37
CA ARG A 39 4.94 16.94 -0.45
C ARG A 39 3.63 16.93 0.35
N LEU A 40 3.49 16.00 1.26
CA LEU A 40 2.29 15.85 2.09
C LEU A 40 2.32 16.77 3.32
N GLY A 41 3.50 17.28 3.71
CA GLY A 41 3.68 18.09 4.89
C GLY A 41 3.50 17.29 6.19
N VAL A 42 3.86 16.00 6.19
CA VAL A 42 3.73 15.11 7.35
C VAL A 42 5.03 14.37 7.60
N ASP A 43 5.31 14.06 8.85
CA ASP A 43 6.40 13.16 9.21
C ASP A 43 5.94 11.71 8.98
N ILE A 44 6.78 10.92 8.33
CA ILE A 44 6.51 9.52 8.03
C ILE A 44 7.47 8.67 8.85
N GLU A 45 6.93 7.88 9.78
CA GLU A 45 7.69 7.06 10.68
C GLU A 45 7.95 5.64 10.13
N LEU A 46 8.85 4.88 10.77
CA LEU A 46 9.24 3.55 10.29
C LEU A 46 8.08 2.53 10.32
N GLN A 47 7.13 2.68 11.25
CA GLN A 47 5.95 1.83 11.40
C GLN A 47 4.80 2.19 10.45
N ASP A 48 4.87 3.33 9.78
CA ASP A 48 3.82 3.80 8.88
C ASP A 48 3.77 2.99 7.58
N ASN A 49 2.64 3.05 6.90
CA ASN A 49 2.48 2.44 5.59
C ASN A 49 3.16 3.28 4.50
N HIS A 50 4.46 3.12 4.35
CA HIS A 50 5.28 3.88 3.41
C HIS A 50 4.72 3.89 1.98
N LYS A 51 4.11 2.77 1.53
CA LYS A 51 3.49 2.70 0.20
C LYS A 51 2.31 3.67 0.09
N LEU A 52 1.49 3.77 1.14
CA LEU A 52 0.36 4.68 1.15
C LEU A 52 0.81 6.12 0.98
N TYR A 53 1.78 6.58 1.79
CA TYR A 53 2.28 7.96 1.74
C TYR A 53 2.97 8.27 0.41
N ILE A 54 3.82 7.38 -0.08
CA ILE A 54 4.49 7.57 -1.37
C ILE A 54 3.44 7.72 -2.48
N HIS A 55 2.47 6.80 -2.58
CA HIS A 55 1.47 6.86 -3.64
C HIS A 55 0.47 8.01 -3.45
N ALA A 56 0.10 8.36 -2.22
CA ALA A 56 -0.73 9.54 -1.96
C ALA A 56 -0.02 10.83 -2.40
N SER A 57 1.26 10.98 -2.07
CA SER A 57 2.05 12.16 -2.46
C SER A 57 2.12 12.39 -3.97
N GLU A 58 2.02 11.33 -4.76
CA GLU A 58 2.00 11.41 -6.22
C GLU A 58 0.76 12.11 -6.78
N TRP A 59 -0.31 12.24 -5.98
CA TRP A 59 -1.56 12.88 -6.38
C TRP A 59 -1.62 14.37 -6.07
N ILE A 60 -0.66 14.89 -5.33
CA ILE A 60 -0.55 16.32 -5.05
C ILE A 60 -0.43 17.09 -6.38
N GLY A 61 -1.29 18.09 -6.55
CA GLY A 61 -1.37 18.88 -7.79
C GLY A 61 -2.26 18.29 -8.88
N THR A 62 -2.85 17.11 -8.66
CA THR A 62 -3.85 16.58 -9.60
C THR A 62 -5.12 17.43 -9.55
N PRO A 63 -5.63 17.96 -10.69
CA PRO A 63 -6.82 18.79 -10.69
C PRO A 63 -8.08 18.00 -10.31
N TYR A 64 -9.04 18.69 -9.67
CA TYR A 64 -10.34 18.09 -9.41
C TYR A 64 -11.12 17.93 -10.72
N ARG A 65 -11.69 16.73 -10.90
CA ARG A 65 -12.57 16.42 -12.03
C ARG A 65 -13.62 15.41 -11.58
N ALA A 66 -14.88 15.80 -11.57
CA ALA A 66 -15.99 14.91 -11.27
C ALA A 66 -15.98 13.68 -12.20
N GLY A 67 -16.10 12.49 -11.63
CA GLY A 67 -16.00 11.23 -12.38
C GLY A 67 -14.59 10.84 -12.83
N GLY A 68 -13.57 11.66 -12.55
CA GLY A 68 -12.18 11.38 -12.90
C GLY A 68 -11.50 10.41 -11.93
N ASP A 69 -10.59 9.58 -12.45
CA ASP A 69 -9.82 8.58 -11.68
C ASP A 69 -8.36 8.49 -12.12
N SER A 70 -7.83 9.55 -12.71
CA SER A 70 -6.48 9.58 -13.27
C SER A 70 -5.73 10.85 -12.87
N LYS A 71 -4.40 10.87 -13.13
CA LYS A 71 -3.56 12.05 -12.90
C LYS A 71 -3.93 13.27 -13.74
N ARG A 72 -4.77 13.10 -14.77
CA ARG A 72 -5.33 14.21 -15.57
C ARG A 72 -6.54 14.87 -14.93
N GLY A 73 -7.05 14.29 -13.85
CA GLY A 73 -8.15 14.78 -13.04
C GLY A 73 -8.80 13.64 -12.26
N THR A 74 -9.11 13.91 -11.00
CA THR A 74 -9.75 12.93 -10.10
C THR A 74 -10.76 13.62 -9.20
N ASP A 75 -11.74 12.88 -8.72
CA ASP A 75 -12.56 13.25 -7.57
C ASP A 75 -12.17 12.42 -6.32
N CYS A 76 -12.82 12.66 -5.19
CA CYS A 76 -12.48 12.03 -3.93
C CYS A 76 -12.56 10.50 -3.98
N SER A 77 -13.66 9.93 -4.48
CA SER A 77 -13.84 8.48 -4.58
C SER A 77 -12.93 7.83 -5.64
N GLY A 78 -12.61 8.57 -6.71
CA GLY A 78 -11.62 8.16 -7.70
C GLY A 78 -10.22 8.04 -7.12
N LEU A 79 -9.78 9.05 -6.37
CA LEU A 79 -8.50 9.03 -5.67
C LEU A 79 -8.42 7.83 -4.71
N VAL A 80 -9.43 7.67 -3.84
CA VAL A 80 -9.48 6.55 -2.87
C VAL A 80 -9.41 5.21 -3.58
N SER A 81 -10.21 5.00 -4.64
CA SER A 81 -10.17 3.77 -5.45
C SER A 81 -8.79 3.45 -5.99
N GLN A 82 -8.08 4.46 -6.52
CA GLN A 82 -6.75 4.28 -7.09
C GLN A 82 -5.71 3.96 -6.00
N LEU A 83 -5.76 4.61 -4.84
CA LEU A 83 -4.88 4.34 -3.72
C LEU A 83 -5.10 2.91 -3.18
N TYR A 84 -6.34 2.50 -2.94
CA TYR A 84 -6.63 1.16 -2.46
C TYR A 84 -6.20 0.07 -3.45
N LYS A 85 -6.44 0.30 -4.74
CA LYS A 85 -5.98 -0.62 -5.79
C LYS A 85 -4.45 -0.74 -5.80
N LYS A 86 -3.74 0.38 -5.65
CA LYS A 86 -2.26 0.41 -5.75
C LYS A 86 -1.57 -0.10 -4.50
N VAL A 87 -2.06 0.29 -3.32
CA VAL A 87 -1.41 0.02 -2.03
C VAL A 87 -1.87 -1.32 -1.44
N TYR A 88 -3.18 -1.56 -1.44
CA TYR A 88 -3.80 -2.71 -0.77
C TYR A 88 -4.24 -3.82 -1.74
N HIS A 89 -4.04 -3.62 -3.06
CA HIS A 89 -4.48 -4.55 -4.11
C HIS A 89 -6.00 -4.83 -4.07
N THR A 90 -6.76 -3.91 -3.48
CA THR A 90 -8.21 -4.00 -3.30
C THR A 90 -8.90 -3.07 -4.29
N ARG A 91 -9.91 -3.59 -4.98
CA ARG A 91 -10.76 -2.78 -5.86
C ARG A 91 -11.96 -2.31 -5.07
N LEU A 92 -12.15 -1.00 -5.00
CA LEU A 92 -13.33 -0.37 -4.44
C LEU A 92 -14.25 0.12 -5.55
N SER A 93 -15.54 0.24 -5.20
CA SER A 93 -16.51 0.92 -6.06
C SER A 93 -16.04 2.31 -6.45
N ARG A 94 -16.41 2.74 -7.66
CA ARG A 94 -16.01 4.06 -8.17
C ARG A 94 -16.70 5.20 -7.43
N SER A 95 -17.93 4.99 -6.97
CA SER A 95 -18.74 6.01 -6.30
C SER A 95 -18.60 5.96 -4.79
N THR A 96 -18.78 7.11 -4.12
CA THR A 96 -18.80 7.21 -2.65
C THR A 96 -19.86 6.29 -2.02
N ASP A 97 -21.06 6.25 -2.60
CA ASP A 97 -22.15 5.38 -2.11
C ASP A 97 -21.79 3.90 -2.21
N GLY A 98 -21.12 3.50 -3.30
CA GLY A 98 -20.62 2.13 -3.46
C GLY A 98 -19.56 1.81 -2.43
N GLN A 99 -18.59 2.71 -2.22
CA GLN A 99 -17.55 2.55 -1.22
C GLN A 99 -18.13 2.45 0.21
N LEU A 100 -19.16 3.24 0.51
CA LEU A 100 -19.86 3.19 1.80
C LEU A 100 -20.53 1.81 2.02
N LYS A 101 -21.17 1.26 0.98
CA LYS A 101 -21.82 -0.06 1.05
C LYS A 101 -20.83 -1.22 1.22
N GLU A 102 -19.62 -1.08 0.69
CA GLU A 102 -18.55 -2.06 0.78
C GLU A 102 -17.74 -1.96 2.07
N SER A 103 -17.89 -0.86 2.83
CA SER A 103 -17.11 -0.58 4.04
C SER A 103 -17.87 -0.91 5.32
N SER A 104 -17.11 -1.09 6.40
CA SER A 104 -17.66 -1.24 7.75
C SER A 104 -17.40 0.01 8.55
N LYS A 105 -18.43 0.49 9.27
CA LYS A 105 -18.26 1.62 10.20
C LYS A 105 -17.38 1.23 11.37
N ILE A 106 -16.43 2.10 11.67
CA ILE A 106 -15.57 1.97 12.85
C ILE A 106 -15.69 3.22 13.73
N SER A 107 -15.44 3.07 15.02
CA SER A 107 -15.44 4.21 15.93
C SER A 107 -14.17 5.04 15.76
N ARG A 108 -14.24 6.34 16.07
CA ARG A 108 -13.07 7.24 16.05
C ARG A 108 -11.87 6.72 16.87
N ARG A 109 -12.14 5.98 17.95
CA ARG A 109 -11.09 5.41 18.82
C ARG A 109 -10.32 4.27 18.16
N ASN A 110 -10.91 3.65 17.15
CA ASN A 110 -10.34 2.50 16.43
C ASN A 110 -9.79 2.88 15.06
N LEU A 111 -9.74 4.18 14.72
CA LEU A 111 -9.19 4.66 13.46
C LEU A 111 -7.74 4.22 13.31
N ARG A 112 -7.43 3.75 12.13
CA ARG A 112 -6.09 3.32 11.73
C ARG A 112 -5.70 4.00 10.43
N GLU A 113 -4.43 4.03 10.18
CA GLU A 113 -3.88 4.45 8.91
C GLU A 113 -4.50 3.65 7.76
N GLY A 114 -4.91 4.36 6.72
CA GLY A 114 -5.60 3.77 5.57
C GLY A 114 -7.12 3.70 5.68
N ASP A 115 -7.71 4.01 6.85
CA ASP A 115 -9.15 4.17 6.95
C ASP A 115 -9.61 5.43 6.20
N CYS A 116 -10.84 5.38 5.67
CA CYS A 116 -11.39 6.47 4.88
C CYS A 116 -12.51 7.18 5.62
N LEU A 117 -12.47 8.53 5.61
CA LEU A 117 -13.59 9.36 6.06
C LEU A 117 -14.52 9.58 4.87
N LEU A 118 -15.76 9.12 4.99
CA LEU A 118 -16.80 9.32 3.99
C LEU A 118 -17.82 10.32 4.53
N TYR A 119 -18.04 11.39 3.77
CA TYR A 119 -19.09 12.38 4.05
C TYR A 119 -20.31 12.01 3.20
N THR A 120 -21.46 11.89 3.84
CA THR A 120 -22.75 11.83 3.17
C THR A 120 -23.40 13.22 3.19
N SER A 121 -24.32 13.50 2.27
CA SER A 121 -25.02 14.78 2.21
C SER A 121 -25.71 15.17 3.51
N ASP A 122 -26.08 14.17 4.33
CA ASP A 122 -26.77 14.37 5.61
C ASP A 122 -25.80 14.76 6.75
N ALA A 123 -24.50 14.67 6.54
CA ALA A 123 -23.49 15.03 7.54
C ALA A 123 -22.97 16.48 7.40
N ALA A 124 -23.47 17.23 6.44
CA ALA A 124 -23.08 18.61 6.20
C ALA A 124 -23.94 19.62 6.99
N ASP A 125 -24.98 19.15 7.70
CA ASP A 125 -25.95 19.98 8.44
C ASP A 125 -25.82 19.88 9.97
N ASP A 126 -24.75 19.26 10.51
CA ASP A 126 -24.48 19.19 11.96
C ASP A 126 -23.30 20.09 12.38
#